data_2ad0acbcbd224d07706a83318d65a190
#
_entry.id   2ad0acbcbd224d07706a83318d65a190
#
_cell.length_a   1.000
_cell.length_b   1.000
_cell.length_c   1.000
_cell.angle_alpha   90.00
_cell.angle_beta   90.00
_cell.angle_gamma   90.00
#
_symmetry.space_group_name_H-M   'P 1'
#
loop_
_entity.id
_entity.type
_entity.pdbx_description
1 polymer ?
#
loop_
_entity_poly.entity_id
_entity_poly.type
_entity_poly.pdbx_seq_one_letter_code
_entity_poly.pdbx_strand_id
1 'polypeptide(L)'
;MIDTPNTYLYYVLGGGRAIRYGIGVGREGFTWAGTQTVTRKQEWPDWNPPPEMIARQPYLPRFMAGGPGNPLGARAMYLGNTVYRIHGTNAPDTIGTRVSSGCIRLTNENVEDLFNRVSIGAKVVVLPMSGHRPADVAHSQRPASIPVLRQRVSATTNFEAPRPIAAVQNPDRPALAYGSLASRLY
;
A
#
# COMPACT_ATOMS: atom_id res chain seq x y z
N MET A 1 11.80 0.34 -3.31
CA MET A 1 11.99 1.58 -2.52
C MET A 1 10.68 1.93 -1.85
N ILE A 2 10.71 2.29 -0.58
CA ILE A 2 9.52 2.68 0.21
C ILE A 2 9.65 4.15 0.56
N ASP A 3 8.71 4.95 0.11
CA ASP A 3 8.59 6.38 0.35
C ASP A 3 7.57 6.57 1.49
N THR A 4 8.07 6.43 2.72
CA THR A 4 7.25 6.52 3.94
C THR A 4 6.52 7.85 4.07
N PRO A 5 7.13 9.02 3.79
CA PRO A 5 6.45 10.32 3.84
C PRO A 5 5.22 10.41 2.94
N ASN A 6 5.30 9.84 1.74
CA ASN A 6 4.24 9.93 0.72
C ASN A 6 3.33 8.70 0.67
N THR A 7 3.56 7.69 1.51
CA THR A 7 2.79 6.43 1.56
C THR A 7 2.76 5.67 0.22
N TYR A 8 3.93 5.58 -0.43
CA TYR A 8 4.10 4.82 -1.68
C TYR A 8 5.26 3.82 -1.60
N LEU A 9 5.07 2.69 -2.26
CA LEU A 9 6.12 1.73 -2.56
C LEU A 9 6.39 1.74 -4.06
N TYR A 10 7.66 1.75 -4.44
CA TYR A 10 8.10 1.70 -5.84
C TYR A 10 8.88 0.41 -6.09
N TYR A 11 8.37 -0.45 -6.95
CA TYR A 11 9.11 -1.58 -7.51
C TYR A 11 9.88 -1.10 -8.74
N VAL A 12 11.20 -0.98 -8.61
CA VAL A 12 12.08 -0.37 -9.64
C VAL A 12 12.33 -1.38 -10.76
N LEU A 13 12.02 -0.97 -11.98
CA LEU A 13 12.19 -1.78 -13.21
C LEU A 13 13.49 -1.48 -13.97
N GLY A 14 14.22 -0.43 -13.58
CA GLY A 14 15.33 0.12 -14.36
C GLY A 14 14.87 1.09 -15.45
N GLY A 15 15.84 1.76 -16.10
CA GLY A 15 15.55 2.73 -17.15
C GLY A 15 14.64 3.90 -16.71
N GLY A 16 14.75 4.33 -15.46
CA GLY A 16 13.91 5.40 -14.89
C GLY A 16 12.44 5.02 -14.66
N ARG A 17 12.08 3.74 -14.77
CA ARG A 17 10.70 3.25 -14.61
C ARG A 17 10.50 2.50 -13.29
N ALA A 18 9.31 2.57 -12.73
CA ALA A 18 8.89 1.80 -11.57
C ALA A 18 7.37 1.55 -11.59
N ILE A 19 6.95 0.48 -10.93
CA ILE A 19 5.54 0.27 -10.58
C ILE A 19 5.33 0.89 -9.20
N ARG A 20 4.28 1.70 -9.05
CA ARG A 20 3.93 2.38 -7.80
C ARG A 20 2.72 1.73 -7.15
N TYR A 21 2.82 1.43 -5.87
CA TYR A 21 1.73 0.92 -5.03
C TYR A 21 1.43 1.91 -3.90
N GLY A 22 0.16 2.13 -3.60
CA GLY A 22 -0.27 2.79 -2.37
C GLY A 22 -0.03 1.88 -1.16
N ILE A 23 0.49 2.44 -0.08
CA ILE A 23 0.82 1.67 1.14
C ILE A 23 0.30 2.32 2.41
N GLY A 24 0.01 1.50 3.43
CA GLY A 24 -0.08 1.95 4.81
C GLY A 24 1.26 1.78 5.52
N VAL A 25 1.64 2.71 6.39
CA VAL A 25 2.93 2.74 7.06
C VAL A 25 2.79 2.86 8.59
N GLY A 26 3.91 2.80 9.31
CA GLY A 26 3.96 2.98 10.76
C GLY A 26 3.39 4.33 11.19
N ARG A 27 2.61 4.32 12.29
CA ARG A 27 2.22 5.55 12.99
C ARG A 27 3.44 6.25 13.58
N GLU A 28 3.25 7.45 14.06
CA GLU A 28 4.29 8.21 14.75
C GLU A 28 4.95 7.38 15.87
N GLY A 29 6.28 7.42 15.96
CA GLY A 29 7.07 6.60 16.86
C GLY A 29 7.31 5.15 16.41
N PHE A 30 6.67 4.70 15.32
CA PHE A 30 6.84 3.37 14.73
C PHE A 30 7.34 3.39 13.29
N THR A 31 7.89 4.51 12.85
CA THR A 31 8.54 4.61 11.54
C THR A 31 10.02 4.24 11.66
N TRP A 32 10.54 3.68 10.60
CA TRP A 32 11.94 3.32 10.49
C TRP A 32 12.46 3.63 9.08
N ALA A 33 13.77 3.71 8.94
CA ALA A 33 14.43 3.94 7.66
C ALA A 33 15.68 3.07 7.55
N GLY A 34 16.16 2.89 6.34
CA GLY A 34 17.36 2.11 6.07
C GLY A 34 17.15 1.08 4.97
N THR A 35 18.07 0.13 4.90
CA THR A 35 18.06 -0.93 3.88
C THR A 35 17.90 -2.29 4.53
N GLN A 36 16.97 -3.07 4.01
CA GLN A 36 16.73 -4.46 4.37
C GLN A 36 16.74 -5.35 3.12
N THR A 37 16.69 -6.66 3.34
CA THR A 37 16.61 -7.66 2.29
C THR A 37 15.39 -8.53 2.55
N VAL A 38 14.65 -8.90 1.51
CA VAL A 38 13.58 -9.90 1.63
C VAL A 38 14.19 -11.26 1.90
N THR A 39 13.99 -11.79 3.11
CA THR A 39 14.57 -13.06 3.55
C THR A 39 13.63 -14.24 3.43
N ARG A 40 12.33 -14.00 3.46
CA ARG A 40 11.30 -15.03 3.38
C ARG A 40 10.04 -14.46 2.74
N LYS A 41 9.32 -15.31 2.03
CA LYS A 41 8.01 -15.04 1.44
C LYS A 41 7.02 -16.09 1.92
N GLN A 42 5.77 -15.70 2.20
CA GLN A 42 4.74 -16.62 2.64
C GLN A 42 3.36 -16.19 2.12
N GLU A 43 2.60 -17.16 1.62
CA GLU A 43 1.20 -17.01 1.26
C GLU A 43 0.32 -17.26 2.48
N TRP A 44 -0.71 -16.47 2.66
CA TRP A 44 -1.66 -16.56 3.77
C TRP A 44 -0.97 -16.87 5.10
N PRO A 45 -0.06 -15.98 5.57
CA PRO A 45 0.75 -16.26 6.75
C PRO A 45 -0.09 -16.30 8.02
N ASP A 46 0.28 -17.17 8.94
CA ASP A 46 -0.22 -17.09 10.31
C ASP A 46 0.28 -15.82 10.98
N TRP A 47 -0.54 -15.27 11.85
CA TRP A 47 -0.19 -14.09 12.62
C TRP A 47 -0.02 -14.40 14.10
N ASN A 48 1.17 -14.10 14.60
CA ASN A 48 1.50 -14.11 16.01
C ASN A 48 1.85 -12.67 16.40
N PRO A 49 1.00 -11.96 17.15
CA PRO A 49 1.33 -10.62 17.61
C PRO A 49 2.62 -10.60 18.42
N PRO A 50 3.52 -9.62 18.17
CA PRO A 50 4.70 -9.46 19.02
C PRO A 50 4.34 -9.22 20.49
N PRO A 51 5.18 -9.69 21.45
CA PRO A 51 4.91 -9.51 22.89
C PRO A 51 4.63 -8.07 23.29
N GLU A 52 5.33 -7.11 22.69
CA GLU A 52 5.16 -5.68 22.97
C GLU A 52 3.81 -5.16 22.47
N MET A 53 3.26 -5.76 21.41
CA MET A 53 1.92 -5.44 20.93
C MET A 53 0.86 -5.98 21.89
N ILE A 54 1.04 -7.21 22.36
CA ILE A 54 0.14 -7.83 23.37
C ILE A 54 0.19 -7.03 24.67
N ALA A 55 1.36 -6.56 25.11
CA ALA A 55 1.49 -5.73 26.29
C ALA A 55 0.68 -4.43 26.19
N ARG A 56 0.62 -3.81 25.00
CA ARG A 56 -0.19 -2.60 24.74
C ARG A 56 -1.66 -2.91 24.54
N GLN A 57 -1.99 -4.11 24.07
CA GLN A 57 -3.33 -4.54 23.68
C GLN A 57 -3.58 -5.98 24.14
N PRO A 58 -3.84 -6.19 25.44
CA PRO A 58 -3.92 -7.54 26.04
C PRO A 58 -5.07 -8.41 25.51
N TYR A 59 -6.08 -7.80 24.88
CA TYR A 59 -7.24 -8.47 24.28
C TYR A 59 -6.94 -9.09 22.90
N LEU A 60 -5.77 -8.83 22.29
CA LEU A 60 -5.42 -9.46 21.04
C LEU A 60 -5.24 -10.97 21.20
N PRO A 61 -5.65 -11.76 20.16
CA PRO A 61 -5.38 -13.19 20.15
C PRO A 61 -3.88 -13.45 20.14
N ARG A 62 -3.46 -14.54 20.77
CA ARG A 62 -2.04 -14.95 20.77
C ARG A 62 -1.59 -15.56 19.43
N PHE A 63 -2.56 -16.02 18.65
CA PHE A 63 -2.41 -16.66 17.34
C PHE A 63 -3.64 -16.41 16.49
N MET A 64 -3.45 -16.20 15.21
CA MET A 64 -4.50 -16.20 14.19
C MET A 64 -3.99 -16.92 12.95
N ALA A 65 -4.69 -17.96 12.54
CA ALA A 65 -4.37 -18.71 11.32
C ALA A 65 -4.48 -17.83 10.08
N GLY A 66 -3.71 -18.14 9.04
CA GLY A 66 -3.79 -17.48 7.74
C GLY A 66 -5.19 -17.57 7.13
N GLY A 67 -5.61 -16.52 6.42
CA GLY A 67 -6.93 -16.43 5.80
C GLY A 67 -7.43 -15.00 5.67
N PRO A 68 -8.63 -14.80 5.05
CA PRO A 68 -9.16 -13.46 4.74
C PRO A 68 -9.36 -12.53 5.94
N GLY A 69 -9.61 -13.09 7.13
CA GLY A 69 -9.74 -12.31 8.38
C GLY A 69 -8.41 -11.97 9.05
N ASN A 70 -7.30 -12.52 8.58
CA ASN A 70 -5.99 -12.30 9.17
C ASN A 70 -5.43 -10.91 8.79
N PRO A 71 -4.93 -10.13 9.75
CA PRO A 71 -4.42 -8.78 9.48
C PRO A 71 -3.19 -8.74 8.56
N LEU A 72 -2.47 -9.84 8.37
CA LEU A 72 -1.37 -9.92 7.40
C LEU A 72 -1.83 -10.10 5.94
N GLY A 73 -3.13 -10.38 5.74
CA GLY A 73 -3.69 -10.54 4.40
C GLY A 73 -3.15 -11.73 3.62
N ALA A 74 -3.24 -11.62 2.29
CA ALA A 74 -2.97 -12.75 1.38
C ALA A 74 -1.50 -13.14 1.29
N ARG A 75 -0.54 -12.19 1.46
CA ARG A 75 0.90 -12.42 1.28
C ARG A 75 1.70 -11.64 2.30
N ALA A 76 2.86 -12.20 2.69
CA ALA A 76 3.86 -11.48 3.49
C ALA A 76 5.28 -11.72 2.95
N MET A 77 6.09 -10.66 2.95
CA MET A 77 7.51 -10.65 2.66
C MET A 77 8.25 -10.13 3.90
N TYR A 78 9.11 -10.95 4.47
CA TYR A 78 9.82 -10.67 5.71
C TYR A 78 11.13 -9.96 5.42
N LEU A 79 11.48 -8.96 6.24
CA LEU A 79 12.60 -8.05 5.99
C LEU A 79 13.74 -8.31 6.97
N GLY A 80 14.83 -8.93 6.48
CA GLY A 80 16.00 -9.27 7.28
C GLY A 80 15.64 -10.13 8.48
N ASN A 81 16.34 -9.89 9.60
CA ASN A 81 16.07 -10.50 10.92
C ASN A 81 15.20 -9.58 11.79
N THR A 82 14.41 -8.69 11.17
CA THR A 82 13.57 -7.73 11.89
C THR A 82 12.16 -8.28 12.09
N VAL A 83 11.37 -7.57 12.89
CA VAL A 83 9.93 -7.82 13.02
C VAL A 83 9.12 -7.24 11.85
N TYR A 84 9.75 -6.47 10.95
CA TYR A 84 9.07 -5.76 9.88
C TYR A 84 8.77 -6.66 8.69
N ARG A 85 7.65 -6.36 8.04
CA ARG A 85 7.15 -7.09 6.86
C ARG A 85 6.54 -6.12 5.86
N ILE A 86 6.54 -6.53 4.61
CA ILE A 86 5.63 -6.00 3.58
C ILE A 86 4.53 -7.04 3.44
N HIS A 87 3.26 -6.66 3.66
CA HIS A 87 2.17 -7.64 3.70
C HIS A 87 0.83 -7.07 3.20
N GLY A 88 -0.14 -7.93 2.98
CA GLY A 88 -1.51 -7.56 2.67
C GLY A 88 -2.27 -7.01 3.87
N THR A 89 -3.59 -6.93 3.77
CA THR A 89 -4.43 -6.46 4.88
C THR A 89 -5.85 -7.00 4.76
N ASN A 90 -6.52 -7.15 5.90
CA ASN A 90 -7.97 -7.33 5.99
C ASN A 90 -8.73 -6.00 6.15
N ALA A 91 -8.02 -4.85 6.15
CA ALA A 91 -8.57 -3.52 6.32
C ALA A 91 -8.03 -2.57 5.22
N PRO A 92 -8.48 -2.74 3.94
CA PRO A 92 -7.95 -2.00 2.79
C PRO A 92 -8.20 -0.48 2.84
N ASP A 93 -9.19 -0.02 3.56
CA ASP A 93 -9.49 1.39 3.85
C ASP A 93 -8.37 2.12 4.61
N THR A 94 -7.47 1.36 5.23
CA THR A 94 -6.31 1.91 5.96
C THR A 94 -5.06 2.11 5.09
N ILE A 95 -5.12 1.81 3.80
CA ILE A 95 -4.05 2.13 2.86
C ILE A 95 -4.01 3.65 2.63
N GLY A 96 -2.81 4.21 2.52
CA GLY A 96 -2.59 5.66 2.49
C GLY A 96 -2.49 6.30 3.88
N THR A 97 -2.68 5.54 4.96
CA THR A 97 -2.65 6.06 6.34
C THR A 97 -1.42 5.57 7.13
N ARG A 98 -1.21 6.17 8.32
CA ARG A 98 -0.10 5.88 9.22
C ARG A 98 -0.62 5.28 10.51
N VAL A 99 -0.91 3.98 10.50
CA VAL A 99 -1.55 3.31 11.64
C VAL A 99 -0.87 2.01 12.07
N SER A 100 0.09 1.49 11.30
CA SER A 100 0.77 0.23 11.63
C SER A 100 1.80 0.38 12.76
N SER A 101 2.30 -0.74 13.27
CA SER A 101 3.43 -0.79 14.20
C SER A 101 4.77 -0.93 13.46
N GLY A 102 4.91 -0.35 12.26
CA GLY A 102 6.15 -0.29 11.47
C GLY A 102 6.15 -1.19 10.24
N CYS A 103 5.25 -2.15 10.12
CA CYS A 103 5.08 -2.94 8.89
C CYS A 103 4.50 -2.09 7.75
N ILE A 104 4.79 -2.50 6.52
CA ILE A 104 4.33 -1.86 5.30
C ILE A 104 3.15 -2.66 4.76
N ARG A 105 1.98 -2.04 4.67
CA ARG A 105 0.73 -2.70 4.26
C ARG A 105 0.32 -2.31 2.85
N LEU A 106 -0.19 -3.26 2.10
CA LEU A 106 -0.81 -3.08 0.79
C LEU A 106 -2.22 -3.68 0.79
N THR A 107 -3.03 -3.36 -0.21
CA THR A 107 -4.22 -4.18 -0.48
C THR A 107 -3.80 -5.59 -0.86
N ASN A 108 -4.70 -6.57 -0.75
CA ASN A 108 -4.36 -7.97 -1.09
C ASN A 108 -3.97 -8.11 -2.56
N GLU A 109 -4.67 -7.44 -3.47
CA GLU A 109 -4.36 -7.45 -4.91
C GLU A 109 -2.94 -6.90 -5.17
N ASN A 110 -2.61 -5.79 -4.55
CA ASN A 110 -1.31 -5.14 -4.74
C ASN A 110 -0.16 -5.95 -4.14
N VAL A 111 -0.37 -6.57 -2.97
CA VAL A 111 0.68 -7.41 -2.37
C VAL A 111 0.89 -8.70 -3.15
N GLU A 112 -0.15 -9.27 -3.76
CA GLU A 112 -0.03 -10.45 -4.63
C GLU A 112 0.77 -10.13 -5.89
N ASP A 113 0.48 -9.00 -6.56
CA ASP A 113 1.27 -8.55 -7.72
C ASP A 113 2.73 -8.29 -7.35
N LEU A 114 2.98 -7.55 -6.26
CA LEU A 114 4.34 -7.29 -5.78
C LEU A 114 5.06 -8.57 -5.37
N PHE A 115 4.39 -9.48 -4.68
CA PHE A 115 4.92 -10.77 -4.23
C PHE A 115 5.41 -11.61 -5.42
N ASN A 116 4.66 -11.64 -6.51
CA ASN A 116 5.04 -12.40 -7.71
C ASN A 116 6.27 -11.80 -8.43
N ARG A 117 6.53 -10.50 -8.26
CA ARG A 117 7.68 -9.81 -8.87
C ARG A 117 8.94 -9.86 -8.02
N VAL A 118 8.81 -9.87 -6.71
CA VAL A 118 9.93 -9.76 -5.77
C VAL A 118 10.52 -11.13 -5.47
N SER A 119 11.82 -11.29 -5.65
CA SER A 119 12.56 -12.49 -5.26
C SER A 119 13.10 -12.39 -3.83
N ILE A 120 13.33 -13.52 -3.16
CA ILE A 120 14.14 -13.58 -1.95
C ILE A 120 15.52 -13.03 -2.29
N GLY A 121 16.12 -12.23 -1.40
CA GLY A 121 17.36 -11.48 -1.66
C GLY A 121 17.14 -10.07 -2.21
N ALA A 122 15.91 -9.70 -2.61
CA ALA A 122 15.63 -8.37 -3.11
C ALA A 122 15.90 -7.30 -2.04
N LYS A 123 16.61 -6.23 -2.46
CA LYS A 123 16.91 -5.07 -1.59
C LYS A 123 15.68 -4.18 -1.44
N VAL A 124 15.38 -3.83 -0.20
CA VAL A 124 14.31 -2.91 0.18
C VAL A 124 14.92 -1.69 0.86
N VAL A 125 14.80 -0.53 0.23
CA VAL A 125 15.26 0.76 0.78
C VAL A 125 14.05 1.52 1.30
N VAL A 126 14.06 1.88 2.58
CA VAL A 126 13.00 2.65 3.25
C VAL A 126 13.52 4.05 3.54
N LEU A 127 12.84 5.04 2.98
CA LEU A 127 13.19 6.44 3.15
C LEU A 127 12.74 6.94 4.53
N PRO A 128 13.53 7.83 5.18
CA PRO A 128 13.16 8.41 6.47
C PRO A 128 11.94 9.35 6.35
N MET A 129 11.19 9.49 7.42
CA MET A 129 10.05 10.41 7.49
C MET A 129 10.44 11.88 7.28
N SER A 130 11.62 12.27 7.74
CA SER A 130 12.20 13.61 7.58
C SER A 130 13.01 13.76 6.29
N GLY A 131 12.81 12.89 5.33
CA GLY A 131 13.52 12.98 4.06
C GLY A 131 13.20 14.31 3.37
N HIS A 132 14.17 15.22 3.33
CA HIS A 132 14.24 16.20 2.28
C HIS A 132 13.97 15.45 0.97
N ARG A 133 12.96 15.86 0.20
CA ARG A 133 12.95 15.59 -1.24
C ARG A 133 14.37 15.88 -1.72
N PRO A 134 15.04 15.02 -2.48
CA PRO A 134 16.21 15.47 -3.21
C PRO A 134 15.74 16.74 -3.92
N ALA A 135 16.37 17.87 -3.56
CA ALA A 135 16.04 19.16 -4.13
C ALA A 135 15.92 18.97 -5.62
N ASP A 136 14.86 19.51 -6.19
CA ASP A 136 14.61 19.57 -7.60
C ASP A 136 15.94 19.66 -8.34
N VAL A 137 16.32 18.58 -9.02
CA VAL A 137 17.29 18.71 -10.08
C VAL A 137 16.56 19.59 -11.09
N ALA A 138 16.87 20.87 -10.99
CA ALA A 138 16.34 21.89 -11.82
C ALA A 138 16.40 21.41 -13.25
N HIS A 139 15.25 21.11 -13.84
CA HIS A 139 15.08 21.06 -15.28
C HIS A 139 15.20 22.49 -15.80
N SER A 140 16.40 23.03 -15.71
CA SER A 140 16.79 24.24 -16.44
C SER A 140 17.23 23.82 -17.83
N GLN A 141 16.28 23.38 -18.64
CA GLN A 141 16.34 23.47 -20.08
C GLN A 141 14.91 23.60 -20.60
N ARG A 142 14.42 24.84 -20.59
CA ARG A 142 13.30 25.24 -21.45
C ARG A 142 13.82 25.23 -22.88
N PRO A 143 13.30 24.41 -23.78
CA PRO A 143 13.43 24.67 -25.20
C PRO A 143 12.59 25.91 -25.53
N ALA A 144 13.16 26.78 -26.35
CA ALA A 144 12.54 27.99 -26.83
C ALA A 144 11.15 27.73 -27.44
N SER A 145 10.22 28.59 -27.07
CA SER A 145 8.86 28.66 -27.58
C SER A 145 8.82 28.78 -29.10
N ILE A 146 8.25 27.78 -29.76
CA ILE A 146 7.79 27.88 -31.15
C ILE A 146 6.36 28.47 -31.11
N PRO A 147 6.03 29.54 -31.82
CA PRO A 147 4.70 30.10 -31.85
C PRO A 147 3.76 29.17 -32.65
N VAL A 148 2.80 28.56 -31.98
CA VAL A 148 1.73 27.81 -32.65
C VAL A 148 0.66 28.77 -33.11
N LEU A 149 0.54 28.83 -34.43
CA LEU A 149 -0.52 29.55 -35.16
C LEU A 149 -1.90 28.98 -34.76
N ARG A 150 -2.74 29.83 -34.16
CA ARG A 150 -4.11 29.50 -33.80
C ARG A 150 -4.97 29.33 -35.07
N GLN A 151 -5.33 28.13 -35.42
CA GLN A 151 -6.52 27.91 -36.28
C GLN A 151 -7.74 27.72 -35.40
N ARG A 152 -8.72 28.64 -35.56
CA ARG A 152 -10.08 28.52 -35.03
C ARG A 152 -10.79 27.45 -35.84
N VAL A 153 -11.27 26.40 -35.20
CA VAL A 153 -12.31 25.54 -35.76
C VAL A 153 -13.47 25.54 -34.79
N SER A 154 -14.56 26.17 -35.21
CA SER A 154 -15.88 26.07 -34.56
C SER A 154 -16.46 24.72 -34.93
N ALA A 155 -16.79 23.91 -33.94
CA ALA A 155 -17.69 22.77 -34.13
C ALA A 155 -18.55 22.64 -32.88
N THR A 156 -19.80 23.06 -33.04
CA THR A 156 -20.95 22.73 -32.20
C THR A 156 -21.28 21.25 -32.38
N THR A 157 -21.19 20.45 -31.32
CA THR A 157 -21.92 19.19 -31.29
C THR A 157 -22.49 19.00 -29.88
N ASN A 158 -23.82 18.99 -29.82
CA ASN A 158 -24.60 18.62 -28.65
C ASN A 158 -24.29 17.15 -28.28
N PHE A 159 -23.84 16.92 -27.06
CA PHE A 159 -23.73 15.58 -26.50
C PHE A 159 -24.78 15.45 -25.39
N GLU A 160 -25.82 14.65 -25.69
CA GLU A 160 -26.87 14.27 -24.77
C GLU A 160 -26.35 13.25 -23.77
N ALA A 161 -26.51 13.51 -22.47
CA ALA A 161 -26.05 12.66 -21.39
C ALA A 161 -26.91 11.38 -21.27
N PRO A 162 -26.33 10.19 -21.08
CA PRO A 162 -27.13 8.98 -20.86
C PRO A 162 -27.74 8.97 -19.45
N ARG A 163 -29.02 8.56 -19.39
CA ARG A 163 -29.82 8.43 -18.16
C ARG A 163 -29.31 7.31 -17.27
N PRO A 164 -29.35 7.45 -15.92
CA PRO A 164 -28.95 6.40 -15.01
C PRO A 164 -29.95 5.22 -15.03
N ILE A 165 -29.41 4.01 -15.10
CA ILE A 165 -30.17 2.77 -14.99
C ILE A 165 -30.45 2.50 -13.51
N ALA A 166 -31.71 2.24 -13.17
CA ALA A 166 -32.17 1.93 -11.83
C ALA A 166 -31.53 0.65 -11.28
N ALA A 167 -31.05 0.72 -10.04
CA ALA A 167 -30.52 -0.43 -9.30
C ALA A 167 -31.65 -1.43 -9.00
N VAL A 168 -31.45 -2.67 -9.44
CA VAL A 168 -32.29 -3.81 -9.04
C VAL A 168 -31.89 -4.23 -7.64
N GLN A 169 -32.78 -4.02 -6.68
CA GLN A 169 -32.65 -4.54 -5.32
C GLN A 169 -32.99 -6.03 -5.30
N ASN A 170 -32.06 -6.85 -4.80
CA ASN A 170 -32.29 -8.27 -4.56
C ASN A 170 -32.59 -8.48 -3.06
N PRO A 171 -33.80 -8.92 -2.65
CA PRO A 171 -34.23 -8.91 -1.25
C PRO A 171 -33.86 -10.14 -0.41
N ASP A 172 -33.07 -11.09 -0.90
CA ASP A 172 -32.79 -12.33 -0.18
C ASP A 172 -31.30 -12.58 0.04
N ARG A 173 -30.75 -11.90 1.07
CA ARG A 173 -29.47 -12.34 1.68
C ARG A 173 -29.47 -12.01 3.17
N PRO A 174 -29.45 -13.02 4.07
CA PRO A 174 -29.32 -12.75 5.49
C PRO A 174 -27.94 -12.17 5.80
N ALA A 175 -27.93 -11.04 6.50
CA ALA A 175 -26.74 -10.37 7.00
C ALA A 175 -26.11 -11.20 8.12
N LEU A 176 -24.98 -11.85 7.83
CA LEU A 176 -24.09 -12.35 8.87
C LEU A 176 -23.26 -11.19 9.40
N ALA A 177 -23.69 -10.64 10.51
CA ALA A 177 -22.94 -9.66 11.28
C ALA A 177 -21.73 -10.34 11.94
N TYR A 178 -20.59 -10.36 11.26
CA TYR A 178 -19.30 -10.61 11.91
C TYR A 178 -18.70 -9.26 12.30
N GLY A 179 -18.66 -9.04 13.63
CA GLY A 179 -18.25 -7.80 14.24
C GLY A 179 -16.86 -7.34 13.80
N SER A 180 -16.82 -6.18 13.20
CA SER A 180 -15.64 -5.42 12.80
C SER A 180 -14.94 -4.80 14.01
N LEU A 181 -14.37 -5.60 14.93
CA LEU A 181 -13.57 -5.09 16.04
C LEU A 181 -12.05 -5.18 15.81
N ALA A 182 -11.61 -5.99 14.86
CA ALA A 182 -10.19 -6.16 14.59
C ALA A 182 -9.59 -5.11 13.60
N SER A 183 -10.44 -4.39 12.86
CA SER A 183 -9.97 -3.53 11.75
C SER A 183 -9.33 -2.20 12.17
N ARG A 184 -9.48 -1.78 13.42
CA ARG A 184 -8.97 -0.46 13.89
C ARG A 184 -7.62 -0.51 14.61
N LEU A 185 -7.00 -1.67 14.74
CA LEU A 185 -5.91 -1.87 15.70
C LEU A 185 -4.56 -2.19 15.07
N TYR A 186 -4.42 -2.03 13.75
CA TYR A 186 -3.15 -2.27 13.06
C TYR A 186 -2.58 -1.03 12.43
#